data_f69817d1463c2d24216dac8a3e2f6978
#
_entry.id   f69817d1463c2d24216dac8a3e2f6978
#
_cell.length_a   1.000
_cell.length_b   1.000
_cell.length_c   1.000
_cell.angle_alpha   90.00
_cell.angle_beta   90.00
_cell.angle_gamma   90.00
#
_symmetry.space_group_name_H-M   'P 1'
#
loop_
_entity.id
_entity.type
_entity.pdbx_description
1 polymer ?
#
loop_
_entity_poly.entity_id
_entity_poly.type
_entity_poly.pdbx_seq_one_letter_code
_entity_poly.pdbx_strand_id
1 'polypeptide(L)'
;MDNFELMKGFLLSPVETFRKVRDTDLGDSLRYYLLLLAINAVLSVIVNLAIAGSVWMVFSDLFKQAGLAVPAVAGAGVIIIALVMIIVQFVLVFIGAAWLHLFVYLLGGRRGYLQTLKAITFGSTPAMLFGWIPFAGLLAAIWSLVLGFFGIRELQDLTTIKAALAVILAIMVIVLIVIATAAFFFIAYSEITPVPISMP
;
A
#
# COMPACT_ATOMS: atom_id res chain seq x y z
N MET A 1 -9.79 19.87 12.10
CA MET A 1 -9.36 18.86 13.11
C MET A 1 -7.84 18.86 13.14
N ASP A 2 -7.25 18.70 14.32
CA ASP A 2 -5.81 18.50 14.43
C ASP A 2 -5.41 17.13 13.86
N ASN A 3 -4.18 17.01 13.34
CA ASN A 3 -3.69 15.76 12.72
C ASN A 3 -3.69 14.59 13.70
N PHE A 4 -3.40 14.86 14.98
CA PHE A 4 -3.42 13.83 16.01
C PHE A 4 -4.84 13.32 16.29
N GLU A 5 -5.83 14.20 16.33
CA GLU A 5 -7.24 13.83 16.46
C GLU A 5 -7.72 13.01 15.25
N LEU A 6 -7.25 13.34 14.02
CA LEU A 6 -7.53 12.55 12.83
C LEU A 6 -6.95 11.15 12.94
N MET A 7 -5.67 11.01 13.33
CA MET A 7 -5.03 9.70 13.52
C MET A 7 -5.80 8.85 14.52
N LYS A 8 -6.09 9.42 15.71
CA LYS A 8 -6.88 8.74 16.75
C LYS A 8 -8.27 8.36 16.26
N GLY A 9 -8.93 9.27 15.56
CA GLY A 9 -10.28 9.07 15.02
C GLY A 9 -10.32 7.92 14.01
N PHE A 10 -9.37 7.85 13.08
CA PHE A 10 -9.31 6.75 12.11
C PHE A 10 -8.96 5.41 12.75
N LEU A 11 -8.20 5.39 13.84
CA LEU A 11 -7.89 4.15 14.54
C LEU A 11 -9.05 3.62 15.37
N LEU A 12 -9.83 4.51 16.03
CA LEU A 12 -10.82 4.13 17.03
C LEU A 12 -12.28 4.26 16.56
N SER A 13 -12.57 5.23 15.69
CA SER A 13 -13.93 5.57 15.24
C SER A 13 -13.95 5.92 13.74
N PRO A 14 -13.54 5.00 12.84
CA PRO A 14 -13.28 5.30 11.44
C PRO A 14 -14.51 5.86 10.71
N VAL A 15 -15.68 5.28 10.91
CA VAL A 15 -16.91 5.69 10.21
C VAL A 15 -17.29 7.15 10.52
N GLU A 16 -17.26 7.53 11.80
CA GLU A 16 -17.55 8.91 12.21
C GLU A 16 -16.50 9.88 11.67
N THR A 17 -15.24 9.46 11.68
CA THR A 17 -14.13 10.29 11.21
C THR A 17 -14.24 10.52 9.70
N PHE A 18 -14.57 9.49 8.90
CA PHE A 18 -14.83 9.66 7.47
C PHE A 18 -15.99 10.63 7.19
N ARG A 19 -17.07 10.59 7.98
CA ARG A 19 -18.17 11.55 7.86
C ARG A 19 -17.72 12.99 8.12
N LYS A 20 -16.87 13.20 9.13
CA LYS A 20 -16.32 14.52 9.47
C LYS A 20 -15.40 15.08 8.38
N VAL A 21 -14.62 14.24 7.71
CA VAL A 21 -13.68 14.67 6.65
C VAL A 21 -14.28 14.66 5.26
N ARG A 22 -15.56 14.35 5.10
CA ARG A 22 -16.24 14.27 3.80
C ARG A 22 -16.04 15.55 2.96
N ASP A 23 -16.24 16.71 3.58
CA ASP A 23 -16.22 18.01 2.93
C ASP A 23 -14.86 18.73 3.09
N THR A 24 -13.85 18.05 3.66
CA THR A 24 -12.49 18.57 3.77
C THR A 24 -11.91 18.80 2.39
N ASP A 25 -11.10 19.85 2.23
CA ASP A 25 -10.39 20.09 0.97
C ASP A 25 -9.39 18.95 0.65
N LEU A 26 -9.15 18.74 -0.65
CA LEU A 26 -8.17 17.75 -1.11
C LEU A 26 -6.77 18.08 -0.61
N GLY A 27 -6.41 19.37 -0.60
CA GLY A 27 -5.11 19.82 -0.12
C GLY A 27 -4.84 19.38 1.32
N ASP A 28 -5.84 19.47 2.19
CA ASP A 28 -5.70 19.05 3.59
C ASP A 28 -5.56 17.53 3.72
N SER A 29 -6.28 16.75 2.92
CA SER A 29 -6.14 15.29 2.90
C SER A 29 -4.76 14.86 2.39
N LEU A 30 -4.21 15.54 1.40
CA LEU A 30 -2.87 15.27 0.87
C LEU A 30 -1.76 15.71 1.85
N ARG A 31 -1.92 16.83 2.54
CA ARG A 31 -1.00 17.27 3.61
C ARG A 31 -0.97 16.25 4.75
N TYR A 32 -2.13 15.77 5.18
CA TYR A 32 -2.23 14.69 6.16
C TYR A 32 -1.52 13.42 5.69
N TYR A 33 -1.75 13.00 4.45
CA TYR A 33 -1.09 11.82 3.88
C TYR A 33 0.44 11.98 3.78
N LEU A 34 0.92 13.16 3.35
CA LEU A 34 2.36 13.46 3.32
C LEU A 34 2.99 13.42 4.71
N LEU A 35 2.28 13.93 5.73
CA LEU A 35 2.74 13.81 7.12
C LEU A 35 2.89 12.36 7.55
N LEU A 36 1.90 11.52 7.24
CA LEU A 36 1.96 10.08 7.53
C LEU A 36 3.10 9.38 6.78
N LEU A 37 3.30 9.70 5.50
CA LEU A 37 4.43 9.19 4.71
C LEU A 37 5.78 9.56 5.33
N ALA A 38 5.94 10.81 5.77
CA ALA A 38 7.15 11.27 6.42
C ALA A 38 7.41 10.53 7.74
N ILE A 39 6.39 10.39 8.58
CA ILE A 39 6.48 9.61 9.83
C ILE A 39 6.88 8.16 9.52
N ASN A 40 6.18 7.52 8.58
CA ASN A 40 6.47 6.15 8.19
C ASN A 40 7.91 5.98 7.68
N ALA A 41 8.37 6.89 6.81
CA ALA A 41 9.72 6.84 6.25
C ALA A 41 10.80 6.99 7.33
N VAL A 42 10.64 7.96 8.24
CA VAL A 42 11.60 8.17 9.35
C VAL A 42 11.67 6.94 10.25
N LEU A 43 10.53 6.41 10.68
CA LEU A 43 10.47 5.24 11.54
C LEU A 43 10.99 3.99 10.83
N SER A 44 10.67 3.81 9.54
CA SER A 44 11.20 2.71 8.71
C SER A 44 12.73 2.79 8.60
N VAL A 45 13.30 3.97 8.37
CA VAL A 45 14.77 4.14 8.33
C VAL A 45 15.41 3.78 9.66
N ILE A 46 14.86 4.27 10.78
CA ILE A 46 15.39 3.97 12.12
C ILE A 46 15.39 2.47 12.38
N VAL A 47 14.27 1.80 12.11
CA VAL A 47 14.15 0.35 12.34
C VAL A 47 15.03 -0.44 11.38
N ASN A 48 15.07 -0.06 10.09
CA ASN A 48 15.96 -0.72 9.14
C ASN A 48 17.43 -0.57 9.53
N LEU A 49 17.86 0.58 10.01
CA LEU A 49 19.24 0.75 10.50
C LEU A 49 19.52 -0.10 11.75
N ALA A 50 18.53 -0.27 12.64
CA ALA A 50 18.67 -1.09 13.83
C ALA A 50 18.68 -2.61 13.55
N ILE A 51 17.91 -3.06 12.55
CA ILE A 51 17.71 -4.48 12.21
C ILE A 51 18.55 -4.90 11.00
N ALA A 52 19.12 -3.96 10.24
CA ALA A 52 19.74 -4.16 8.94
C ALA A 52 20.83 -5.26 8.89
N GLY A 53 21.46 -5.57 10.02
CA GLY A 53 22.46 -6.63 10.07
C GLY A 53 21.89 -8.03 9.88
N SER A 54 20.73 -8.36 10.42
CA SER A 54 20.23 -9.73 10.49
C SER A 54 19.24 -10.09 9.37
N VAL A 55 18.25 -9.23 9.13
CA VAL A 55 17.22 -9.52 8.11
C VAL A 55 17.78 -9.36 6.70
N TRP A 56 18.63 -8.33 6.48
CA TRP A 56 19.27 -8.12 5.20
C TRP A 56 20.24 -9.24 4.81
N MET A 57 20.97 -9.83 5.77
CA MET A 57 21.81 -10.99 5.50
C MET A 57 21.02 -12.18 4.98
N VAL A 58 19.89 -12.51 5.61
CA VAL A 58 19.03 -13.61 5.16
C VAL A 58 18.49 -13.36 3.77
N PHE A 59 18.00 -12.15 3.48
CA PHE A 59 17.52 -11.79 2.14
C PHE A 59 18.66 -11.80 1.11
N SER A 60 19.82 -11.23 1.43
CA SER A 60 20.94 -11.18 0.51
C SER A 60 21.44 -12.58 0.14
N ASP A 61 21.41 -13.53 1.05
CA ASP A 61 21.81 -14.90 0.80
C ASP A 61 20.80 -15.66 -0.09
N LEU A 62 19.50 -15.41 0.11
CA LEU A 62 18.46 -15.94 -0.80
C LEU A 62 18.61 -15.39 -2.22
N PHE A 63 18.86 -14.09 -2.37
CA PHE A 63 19.06 -13.46 -3.68
C PHE A 63 20.36 -13.95 -4.36
N LYS A 64 21.46 -14.12 -3.59
CA LYS A 64 22.69 -14.70 -4.12
C LYS A 64 22.48 -16.14 -4.58
N GLN A 65 21.74 -16.95 -3.83
CA GLN A 65 21.40 -18.33 -4.26
C GLN A 65 20.56 -18.34 -5.53
N ALA A 66 19.72 -17.32 -5.74
CA ALA A 66 18.95 -17.13 -6.97
C ALA A 66 19.78 -16.50 -8.12
N GLY A 67 21.09 -16.29 -7.96
CA GLY A 67 21.95 -15.67 -8.97
C GLY A 67 21.73 -14.17 -9.16
N LEU A 68 21.03 -13.52 -8.23
CA LEU A 68 20.72 -12.10 -8.29
C LEU A 68 21.70 -11.28 -7.43
N ALA A 69 22.32 -10.25 -8.04
CA ALA A 69 23.16 -9.31 -7.31
C ALA A 69 22.29 -8.34 -6.50
N VAL A 70 22.48 -8.31 -5.18
CA VAL A 70 21.82 -7.32 -4.32
C VAL A 70 22.83 -6.23 -4.01
N PRO A 71 22.60 -4.98 -4.43
CA PRO A 71 23.49 -3.89 -4.11
C PRO A 71 23.50 -3.64 -2.61
N ALA A 72 24.68 -3.59 -2.00
CA ALA A 72 24.84 -3.19 -0.61
C ALA A 72 24.47 -1.69 -0.49
N VAL A 73 23.33 -1.42 0.15
CA VAL A 73 22.89 -0.05 0.42
C VAL A 73 23.25 0.30 1.85
N ALA A 74 24.18 1.21 2.06
CA ALA A 74 24.62 1.65 3.39
C ALA A 74 24.69 3.19 3.45
N GLY A 75 24.59 3.74 4.63
CA GLY A 75 24.79 5.18 4.88
C GLY A 75 23.81 6.07 4.11
N ALA A 76 24.35 7.02 3.35
CA ALA A 76 23.54 7.99 2.58
C ALA A 76 22.60 7.34 1.56
N GLY A 77 22.90 6.14 1.06
CA GLY A 77 22.06 5.41 0.13
C GLY A 77 20.69 5.05 0.72
N VAL A 78 20.62 4.72 2.02
CA VAL A 78 19.36 4.42 2.71
C VAL A 78 18.45 5.65 2.73
N ILE A 79 19.01 6.83 3.00
CA ILE A 79 18.25 8.09 3.02
C ILE A 79 17.72 8.43 1.63
N ILE A 80 18.56 8.29 0.60
CA ILE A 80 18.15 8.55 -0.78
C ILE A 80 16.99 7.61 -1.18
N ILE A 81 17.09 6.32 -0.87
CA ILE A 81 16.02 5.35 -1.14
C ILE A 81 14.75 5.74 -0.39
N ALA A 82 14.85 6.13 0.89
CA ALA A 82 13.68 6.55 1.67
C ALA A 82 12.98 7.77 1.03
N LEU A 83 13.74 8.77 0.57
CA LEU A 83 13.19 9.94 -0.12
C LEU A 83 12.53 9.56 -1.46
N VAL A 84 13.18 8.70 -2.24
CA VAL A 84 12.60 8.18 -3.49
C VAL A 84 11.32 7.42 -3.20
N MET A 85 11.29 6.59 -2.16
CA MET A 85 10.10 5.81 -1.78
C MET A 85 8.93 6.70 -1.33
N ILE A 86 9.19 7.82 -0.66
CA ILE A 86 8.14 8.81 -0.34
C ILE A 86 7.50 9.33 -1.64
N ILE A 87 8.33 9.73 -2.61
CA ILE A 87 7.83 10.26 -3.89
C ILE A 87 7.05 9.17 -4.63
N VAL A 88 7.60 7.96 -4.71
CA VAL A 88 6.94 6.83 -5.37
C VAL A 88 5.60 6.51 -4.71
N GLN A 89 5.53 6.40 -3.38
CA GLN A 89 4.28 6.13 -2.66
C GLN A 89 3.27 7.26 -2.83
N PHE A 90 3.75 8.53 -2.84
CA PHE A 90 2.88 9.67 -3.09
C PHE A 90 2.27 9.65 -4.50
N VAL A 91 3.02 9.23 -5.52
CA VAL A 91 2.49 9.05 -6.88
C VAL A 91 1.57 7.83 -6.95
N LEU A 92 1.96 6.72 -6.34
CA LEU A 92 1.19 5.48 -6.37
C LEU A 92 -0.19 5.60 -5.71
N VAL A 93 -0.37 6.51 -4.73
CA VAL A 93 -1.70 6.72 -4.13
C VAL A 93 -2.72 7.23 -5.15
N PHE A 94 -2.30 8.09 -6.09
CA PHE A 94 -3.17 8.57 -7.17
C PHE A 94 -3.52 7.45 -8.15
N ILE A 95 -2.53 6.63 -8.53
CA ILE A 95 -2.75 5.49 -9.43
C ILE A 95 -3.68 4.46 -8.78
N GLY A 96 -3.43 4.11 -7.52
CA GLY A 96 -4.26 3.19 -6.74
C GLY A 96 -5.68 3.70 -6.54
N ALA A 97 -5.83 5.02 -6.31
CA ALA A 97 -7.13 5.66 -6.22
C ALA A 97 -7.89 5.63 -7.56
N ALA A 98 -7.20 5.86 -8.68
CA ALA A 98 -7.80 5.77 -10.01
C ALA A 98 -8.24 4.34 -10.33
N TRP A 99 -7.39 3.36 -10.01
CA TRP A 99 -7.69 1.95 -10.14
C TRP A 99 -8.94 1.55 -9.33
N LEU A 100 -8.96 1.85 -8.04
CA LEU A 100 -10.11 1.55 -7.19
C LEU A 100 -11.36 2.31 -7.65
N HIS A 101 -11.20 3.57 -8.11
CA HIS A 101 -12.31 4.40 -8.56
C HIS A 101 -13.03 3.80 -9.78
N LEU A 102 -12.33 3.07 -10.64
CA LEU A 102 -12.93 2.35 -11.76
C LEU A 102 -14.04 1.40 -11.26
N PHE A 103 -13.75 0.58 -10.24
CA PHE A 103 -14.71 -0.37 -9.67
C PHE A 103 -15.80 0.34 -8.87
N VAL A 104 -15.43 1.39 -8.13
CA VAL A 104 -16.39 2.25 -7.42
C VAL A 104 -17.40 2.85 -8.40
N TYR A 105 -16.92 3.37 -9.53
CA TYR A 105 -17.78 3.94 -10.57
C TYR A 105 -18.69 2.88 -11.20
N LEU A 106 -18.19 1.70 -11.52
CA LEU A 106 -18.96 0.58 -12.06
C LEU A 106 -20.09 0.13 -11.13
N LEU A 107 -19.87 0.23 -9.81
CA LEU A 107 -20.86 -0.15 -8.80
C LEU A 107 -21.78 0.98 -8.33
N GLY A 108 -21.69 2.15 -8.99
CA GLY A 108 -22.61 3.25 -8.81
C GLY A 108 -22.13 4.39 -7.92
N GLY A 109 -20.86 4.43 -7.54
CA GLY A 109 -20.26 5.58 -6.87
C GLY A 109 -20.20 6.77 -7.85
N ARG A 110 -20.75 7.91 -7.45
CA ARG A 110 -20.89 9.09 -8.33
C ARG A 110 -20.37 10.38 -7.68
N ARG A 111 -19.75 10.29 -6.51
CA ARG A 111 -19.19 11.45 -5.79
C ARG A 111 -17.84 11.91 -6.34
N GLY A 112 -17.37 11.31 -7.43
CA GLY A 112 -16.13 11.66 -8.12
C GLY A 112 -14.87 11.02 -7.56
N TYR A 113 -13.82 11.09 -8.36
CA TYR A 113 -12.51 10.50 -8.06
C TYR A 113 -11.89 11.00 -6.76
N LEU A 114 -12.04 12.30 -6.46
CA LEU A 114 -11.45 12.92 -5.29
C LEU A 114 -11.93 12.27 -3.96
N GLN A 115 -13.17 11.81 -3.91
CA GLN A 115 -13.68 11.11 -2.73
C GLN A 115 -13.05 9.72 -2.58
N THR A 116 -12.75 9.03 -3.67
CA THR A 116 -12.00 7.77 -3.62
C THR A 116 -10.55 8.01 -3.18
N LEU A 117 -9.91 9.06 -3.68
CA LEU A 117 -8.55 9.44 -3.28
C LEU A 117 -8.50 9.75 -1.77
N LYS A 118 -9.45 10.53 -1.23
CA LYS A 118 -9.58 10.77 0.21
C LYS A 118 -9.78 9.47 0.99
N ALA A 119 -10.61 8.55 0.50
CA ALA A 119 -10.83 7.26 1.17
C ALA A 119 -9.53 6.48 1.33
N ILE A 120 -8.64 6.49 0.32
CA ILE A 120 -7.36 5.81 0.37
C ILE A 120 -6.36 6.57 1.24
N THR A 121 -6.23 7.89 1.07
CA THR A 121 -5.27 8.70 1.84
C THR A 121 -5.53 8.62 3.34
N PHE A 122 -6.77 8.77 3.76
CA PHE A 122 -7.15 8.62 5.17
C PHE A 122 -7.16 7.15 5.62
N GLY A 123 -7.62 6.23 4.74
CA GLY A 123 -7.67 4.80 5.03
C GLY A 123 -6.30 4.17 5.26
N SER A 124 -5.23 4.74 4.69
CA SER A 124 -3.87 4.25 4.88
C SER A 124 -3.26 4.57 6.26
N THR A 125 -3.96 5.33 7.11
CA THR A 125 -3.47 5.75 8.44
C THR A 125 -2.83 4.62 9.26
N PRO A 126 -3.46 3.45 9.49
CA PRO A 126 -2.84 2.38 10.27
C PRO A 126 -1.56 1.84 9.63
N ALA A 127 -1.57 1.60 8.30
CA ALA A 127 -0.41 1.08 7.59
C ALA A 127 0.77 2.07 7.64
N MET A 128 0.51 3.37 7.55
CA MET A 128 1.56 4.38 7.65
C MET A 128 2.11 4.53 9.06
N LEU A 129 1.26 4.42 10.09
CA LEU A 129 1.69 4.54 11.50
C LEU A 129 2.42 3.30 12.03
N PHE A 130 2.04 2.10 11.58
CA PHE A 130 2.52 0.84 12.16
C PHE A 130 3.18 -0.09 11.14
N GLY A 131 3.18 0.26 9.85
CA GLY A 131 3.72 -0.59 8.78
C GLY A 131 5.23 -0.86 8.88
N TRP A 132 5.96 -0.01 9.57
CA TRP A 132 7.40 -0.16 9.84
C TRP A 132 7.72 -1.21 10.92
N ILE A 133 6.73 -1.66 11.70
CA ILE A 133 6.91 -2.67 12.75
C ILE A 133 6.78 -4.06 12.11
N PRO A 134 7.81 -4.94 12.18
CA PRO A 134 7.71 -6.30 11.70
C PRO A 134 6.49 -7.03 12.29
N PHE A 135 5.80 -7.83 11.49
CA PHE A 135 4.57 -8.55 11.83
C PHE A 135 3.35 -7.64 12.12
N ALA A 136 3.49 -6.59 12.94
CA ALA A 136 2.39 -5.64 13.20
C ALA A 136 1.99 -4.87 11.92
N GLY A 137 2.93 -4.63 11.02
CA GLY A 137 2.68 -4.02 9.72
C GLY A 137 1.66 -4.78 8.87
N LEU A 138 1.65 -6.11 8.93
CA LEU A 138 0.64 -6.92 8.25
C LEU A 138 -0.77 -6.66 8.82
N LEU A 139 -0.92 -6.63 10.14
CA LEU A 139 -2.19 -6.31 10.79
C LEU A 139 -2.64 -4.88 10.47
N ALA A 140 -1.70 -3.94 10.47
CA ALA A 140 -1.95 -2.55 10.11
C ALA A 140 -2.38 -2.40 8.64
N ALA A 141 -1.79 -3.17 7.73
CA ALA A 141 -2.20 -3.20 6.32
C ALA A 141 -3.62 -3.74 6.16
N ILE A 142 -3.97 -4.84 6.84
CA ILE A 142 -5.33 -5.39 6.84
C ILE A 142 -6.31 -4.36 7.41
N TRP A 143 -5.97 -3.69 8.51
CA TRP A 143 -6.81 -2.64 9.08
C TRP A 143 -6.98 -1.44 8.13
N SER A 144 -5.93 -1.07 7.40
CA SER A 144 -6.03 -0.04 6.36
C SER A 144 -6.96 -0.42 5.22
N LEU A 145 -7.01 -1.69 4.82
CA LEU A 145 -8.01 -2.17 3.84
C LEU A 145 -9.44 -2.02 4.37
N VAL A 146 -9.66 -2.35 5.65
CA VAL A 146 -10.96 -2.17 6.31
C VAL A 146 -11.34 -0.69 6.37
N LEU A 147 -10.38 0.20 6.69
CA LEU A 147 -10.61 1.64 6.64
C LEU A 147 -10.90 2.14 5.23
N GLY A 148 -10.17 1.67 4.24
CA GLY A 148 -10.42 1.97 2.84
C GLY A 148 -11.84 1.61 2.40
N PHE A 149 -12.31 0.42 2.81
CA PHE A 149 -13.70 0.00 2.61
C PHE A 149 -14.71 0.96 3.28
N PHE A 150 -14.51 1.32 4.56
CA PHE A 150 -15.38 2.31 5.23
C PHE A 150 -15.31 3.67 4.55
N GLY A 151 -14.12 4.11 4.12
CA GLY A 151 -13.93 5.34 3.39
C GLY A 151 -14.73 5.37 2.08
N ILE A 152 -14.64 4.30 1.28
CA ILE A 152 -15.41 4.18 0.03
C ILE A 152 -16.91 4.19 0.33
N ARG A 153 -17.38 3.45 1.32
CA ARG A 153 -18.78 3.41 1.70
C ARG A 153 -19.31 4.80 2.07
N GLU A 154 -18.62 5.49 2.97
CA GLU A 154 -19.08 6.78 3.51
C GLU A 154 -18.89 7.95 2.53
N LEU A 155 -17.75 8.00 1.81
CA LEU A 155 -17.44 9.13 0.94
C LEU A 155 -18.07 9.03 -0.45
N GLN A 156 -18.40 7.82 -0.92
CA GLN A 156 -19.07 7.60 -2.21
C GLN A 156 -20.57 7.31 -2.06
N ASP A 157 -21.11 7.35 -0.84
CA ASP A 157 -22.52 7.01 -0.51
C ASP A 157 -22.95 5.64 -1.07
N LEU A 158 -22.05 4.68 -1.03
CA LEU A 158 -22.34 3.32 -1.47
C LEU A 158 -22.93 2.49 -0.34
N THR A 159 -23.80 1.54 -0.71
CA THR A 159 -24.24 0.50 0.23
C THR A 159 -23.03 -0.35 0.64
N THR A 160 -23.10 -0.96 1.82
CA THR A 160 -22.05 -1.85 2.35
C THR A 160 -21.63 -2.92 1.34
N ILE A 161 -22.61 -3.56 0.68
CA ILE A 161 -22.34 -4.61 -0.31
C ILE A 161 -21.59 -4.05 -1.55
N LYS A 162 -22.04 -2.92 -2.09
CA LYS A 162 -21.39 -2.30 -3.26
C LYS A 162 -19.96 -1.82 -2.94
N ALA A 163 -19.76 -1.20 -1.77
CA ALA A 163 -18.43 -0.79 -1.33
C ALA A 163 -17.49 -1.99 -1.14
N ALA A 164 -17.97 -3.08 -0.52
CA ALA A 164 -17.20 -4.31 -0.35
C ALA A 164 -16.84 -4.92 -1.72
N LEU A 165 -17.80 -5.04 -2.63
CA LEU A 165 -17.56 -5.56 -3.98
C LEU A 165 -16.57 -4.71 -4.75
N ALA A 166 -16.60 -3.36 -4.64
CA ALA A 166 -15.62 -2.48 -5.29
C ALA A 166 -14.19 -2.79 -4.84
N VAL A 167 -13.99 -2.90 -3.53
CA VAL A 167 -12.66 -3.20 -2.96
C VAL A 167 -12.21 -4.61 -3.31
N ILE A 168 -13.09 -5.61 -3.17
CA ILE A 168 -12.77 -7.01 -3.49
C ILE A 168 -12.42 -7.17 -4.97
N LEU A 169 -13.23 -6.61 -5.88
CA LEU A 169 -12.97 -6.70 -7.32
C LEU A 169 -11.66 -6.01 -7.69
N ALA A 170 -11.38 -4.84 -7.13
CA ALA A 170 -10.13 -4.12 -7.38
C ALA A 170 -8.91 -4.95 -6.97
N ILE A 171 -8.96 -5.59 -5.80
CA ILE A 171 -7.88 -6.46 -5.31
C ILE A 171 -7.80 -7.73 -6.15
N MET A 172 -8.92 -8.38 -6.42
CA MET A 172 -8.98 -9.65 -7.17
C MET A 172 -8.35 -9.51 -8.56
N VAL A 173 -8.65 -8.42 -9.28
CA VAL A 173 -8.06 -8.20 -10.61
C VAL A 173 -6.55 -7.96 -10.53
N ILE A 174 -6.05 -7.23 -9.52
CA ILE A 174 -4.60 -7.09 -9.30
C ILE A 174 -3.97 -8.46 -9.05
N VAL A 175 -4.55 -9.28 -8.17
CA VAL A 175 -4.04 -10.63 -7.87
C VAL A 175 -4.01 -11.50 -9.12
N LEU A 176 -5.06 -11.46 -9.95
CA LEU A 176 -5.10 -12.20 -11.21
C LEU A 176 -4.01 -11.73 -12.20
N ILE A 177 -3.78 -10.43 -12.30
CA ILE A 177 -2.71 -9.86 -13.14
C ILE A 177 -1.34 -10.34 -12.64
N VAL A 178 -1.10 -10.30 -11.33
CA VAL A 178 0.17 -10.76 -10.73
C VAL A 178 0.39 -12.25 -11.01
N ILE A 179 -0.63 -13.08 -10.79
CA ILE A 179 -0.55 -14.53 -11.07
C ILE A 179 -0.28 -14.79 -12.56
N ALA A 180 -1.01 -14.13 -13.46
CA ALA A 180 -0.83 -14.28 -14.89
C ALA A 180 0.58 -13.86 -15.34
N THR A 181 1.07 -12.74 -14.82
CA THR A 181 2.43 -12.24 -15.10
C THR A 181 3.49 -13.21 -14.58
N ALA A 182 3.34 -13.70 -13.34
CA ALA A 182 4.26 -14.68 -12.77
C ALA A 182 4.28 -16.00 -13.57
N ALA A 183 3.10 -16.51 -13.99
CA ALA A 183 2.98 -17.68 -14.82
C ALA A 183 3.64 -17.49 -16.19
N PHE A 184 3.44 -16.33 -16.82
CA PHE A 184 4.09 -15.99 -18.08
C PHE A 184 5.62 -16.03 -17.98
N PHE A 185 6.19 -15.37 -16.96
CA PHE A 185 7.63 -15.37 -16.75
C PHE A 185 8.17 -16.76 -16.40
N PHE A 186 7.43 -17.57 -15.64
CA PHE A 186 7.81 -18.94 -15.32
C PHE A 186 7.88 -19.81 -16.57
N ILE A 187 6.88 -19.74 -17.45
CA ILE A 187 6.86 -20.49 -18.72
C ILE A 187 8.01 -20.01 -19.62
N ALA A 188 8.18 -18.70 -19.80
CA ALA A 188 9.25 -18.14 -20.62
C ALA A 188 10.64 -18.58 -20.11
N TYR A 189 10.85 -18.62 -18.79
CA TYR A 189 12.10 -19.08 -18.20
C TYR A 189 12.34 -20.58 -18.44
N SER A 190 11.29 -21.42 -18.32
CA SER A 190 11.40 -22.88 -18.52
C SER A 190 11.74 -23.27 -19.97
N GLU A 191 11.36 -22.45 -20.95
CA GLU A 191 11.73 -22.66 -22.36
C GLU A 191 13.19 -22.26 -22.64
N ILE A 192 13.72 -21.26 -21.92
CA ILE A 192 15.13 -20.82 -22.10
C ILE A 192 16.11 -21.75 -21.40
N THR A 193 15.69 -22.41 -20.32
CA THR A 193 16.51 -23.36 -19.54
C THR A 193 15.90 -24.74 -19.54
N PRO A 194 16.00 -25.48 -20.65
CA PRO A 194 15.51 -26.87 -20.67
C PRO A 194 16.29 -27.69 -19.65
N VAL A 195 15.58 -28.32 -18.74
CA VAL A 195 16.17 -29.23 -17.75
C VAL A 195 16.88 -30.34 -18.53
N PRO A 196 18.20 -30.56 -18.36
CA PRO A 196 18.88 -31.65 -19.04
C PRO A 196 18.23 -32.99 -18.61
N ILE A 197 17.55 -33.66 -19.52
CA ILE A 197 17.03 -34.99 -19.30
C ILE A 197 18.26 -35.87 -19.14
N SER A 198 18.63 -36.26 -17.92
CA SER A 198 19.60 -37.28 -17.65
C SER A 198 18.99 -38.59 -18.16
N MET A 199 19.37 -39.00 -19.36
CA MET A 199 19.07 -40.36 -19.82
C MET A 199 19.82 -41.38 -18.96
N PRO A 200 19.17 -42.46 -18.55
CA PRO A 200 19.77 -43.50 -17.73
C PRO A 200 20.89 -44.23 -18.47
#